data_092f2e04ae39a74b30a9fe362baa2543
#
_entry.id   092f2e04ae39a74b30a9fe362baa2543
#
_cell.length_a   1.000
_cell.length_b   1.000
_cell.length_c   1.000
_cell.angle_alpha   90.00
_cell.angle_beta   90.00
_cell.angle_gamma   90.00
#
_symmetry.space_group_name_H-M   'P 1'
#
loop_
_entity.id
_entity.type
_entity.pdbx_description
1 polymer ?
#
loop_
_entity_poly.entity_id
_entity_poly.type
_entity_poly.pdbx_seq_one_letter_code
_entity_poly.pdbx_strand_id
1 'polypeptide(L)'
;MLLLFMSLIIGCGYPKETLRGVGHEGFLFIVANPDDAEVFIDGERVGLAADFERDPIELRSGTHRVEIRKPGYLADVRDVFVGNQSRHTLKVNLKKAQ
;
A
#
# COMPACT_ATOMS: atom_id res chain seq x y z
N MET A 1 8.60 -4.86 46.90
CA MET A 1 9.26 -3.75 46.34
C MET A 1 9.72 -3.95 44.92
N LEU A 2 10.21 -5.00 44.65
CA LEU A 2 10.71 -5.30 43.37
C LEU A 2 9.61 -5.39 42.38
N LEU A 3 8.52 -5.79 42.78
CA LEU A 3 7.40 -5.99 41.93
C LEU A 3 7.07 -4.82 41.08
N LEU A 4 7.19 -3.72 41.55
CA LEU A 4 6.84 -2.53 40.86
C LEU A 4 7.48 -2.44 39.51
N PHE A 5 8.63 -2.80 39.37
CA PHE A 5 9.34 -2.65 38.13
C PHE A 5 8.62 -3.32 37.00
N MET A 6 8.21 -4.45 37.17
CA MET A 6 7.59 -5.17 36.13
C MET A 6 6.46 -4.39 35.56
N SER A 7 5.68 -3.86 36.36
CA SER A 7 4.53 -3.16 35.84
C SER A 7 4.90 -2.11 34.84
N LEU A 8 5.81 -1.36 35.13
CA LEU A 8 6.16 -0.26 34.26
C LEU A 8 6.62 -0.76 32.93
N ILE A 9 7.38 -1.69 32.92
CA ILE A 9 7.89 -2.19 31.71
C ILE A 9 6.80 -2.51 30.76
N ILE A 10 5.81 -3.13 31.18
CA ILE A 10 4.78 -3.53 30.32
C ILE A 10 4.11 -2.39 29.62
N GLY A 11 3.81 -1.38 30.28
CA GLY A 11 3.07 -0.32 29.65
C GLY A 11 3.78 0.34 28.50
N CYS A 12 5.03 0.23 28.46
CA CYS A 12 5.75 0.99 27.46
C CYS A 12 5.57 0.57 26.03
N GLY A 13 5.44 -0.65 25.76
CA GLY A 13 5.49 -1.05 24.39
C GLY A 13 4.28 -0.86 23.55
N TYR A 14 3.13 -0.83 24.14
CA TYR A 14 1.93 -0.83 23.36
C TYR A 14 1.46 0.43 22.72
N PRO A 15 1.54 1.53 23.35
CA PRO A 15 0.99 2.75 22.77
C PRO A 15 1.44 3.05 21.37
N LYS A 16 2.59 2.63 21.02
CA LYS A 16 3.09 2.88 19.71
C LYS A 16 2.25 2.34 18.63
N GLU A 17 1.85 1.15 18.75
CA GLU A 17 1.10 0.53 17.71
C GLU A 17 -0.23 1.13 17.49
N THR A 18 -0.85 1.57 18.51
CA THR A 18 -2.15 2.15 18.36
C THR A 18 -2.11 3.44 17.60
N LEU A 19 -1.04 4.16 17.66
CA LEU A 19 -0.99 5.43 16.99
C LEU A 19 -0.74 5.30 15.51
N ARG A 20 -0.32 4.13 15.12
CA ARG A 20 0.03 3.94 13.80
C ARG A 20 -1.13 3.95 12.88
N GLY A 21 -1.57 4.31 12.17
CA GLY A 21 -2.67 4.21 11.30
C GLY A 21 -3.72 5.27 11.45
N VAL A 22 -3.65 6.06 12.46
CA VAL A 22 -4.70 7.03 12.67
C VAL A 22 -4.40 8.31 11.93
N GLY A 23 -5.09 8.54 10.82
CA GLY A 23 -4.92 9.77 10.10
C GLY A 23 -3.64 9.89 9.29
N HIS A 24 -2.88 8.81 9.21
CA HIS A 24 -1.61 8.86 8.49
C HIS A 24 -1.58 7.96 7.29
N GLU A 25 -2.73 7.61 6.77
CA GLU A 25 -2.80 6.78 5.59
C GLU A 25 -3.57 7.47 4.49
N GLY A 26 -3.33 7.07 3.28
CA GLY A 26 -4.10 7.50 2.15
C GLY A 26 -4.60 6.28 1.41
N PHE A 27 -5.31 6.50 0.32
CA PHE A 27 -6.01 5.42 -0.38
C PHE A 27 -5.66 5.43 -1.85
N LEU A 28 -5.23 4.30 -2.35
CA LEU A 28 -4.83 4.17 -3.74
C LEU A 28 -5.77 3.23 -4.48
N PHE A 29 -6.40 3.75 -5.52
CA PHE A 29 -7.22 2.96 -6.41
C PHE A 29 -6.40 2.64 -7.65
N ILE A 30 -6.63 1.49 -8.25
CA ILE A 30 -5.89 1.08 -9.44
C ILE A 30 -6.89 0.75 -10.55
N VAL A 31 -6.70 1.38 -11.69
CA VAL A 31 -7.48 1.09 -12.89
C VAL A 31 -6.49 0.70 -13.95
N ALA A 32 -6.39 -0.58 -14.25
CA ALA A 32 -5.38 -1.07 -15.18
C ALA A 32 -6.03 -1.84 -16.32
N ASN A 33 -5.35 -1.82 -17.44
CA ASN A 33 -5.76 -2.59 -18.61
C ASN A 33 -4.54 -3.34 -19.12
N PRO A 34 -4.54 -4.65 -19.07
CA PRO A 34 -5.61 -5.55 -18.58
C PRO A 34 -5.72 -5.51 -17.07
N ASP A 35 -6.93 -5.71 -16.56
CA ASP A 35 -7.16 -5.54 -15.14
C ASP A 35 -6.84 -6.78 -14.30
N ASP A 36 -6.44 -7.86 -14.94
CA ASP A 36 -5.99 -9.03 -14.22
C ASP A 36 -4.48 -9.00 -13.99
N ALA A 37 -3.88 -7.86 -14.19
CA ALA A 37 -2.45 -7.68 -13.91
C ALA A 37 -2.22 -7.69 -12.41
N GLU A 38 -1.05 -8.15 -12.00
CA GLU A 38 -0.69 -8.21 -10.59
C GLU A 38 -0.16 -6.88 -10.13
N VAL A 39 -0.49 -6.53 -8.90
CA VAL A 39 -0.07 -5.26 -8.31
C VAL A 39 0.90 -5.54 -7.17
N PHE A 40 2.03 -4.83 -7.22
CA PHE A 40 3.05 -4.91 -6.17
C PHE A 40 3.24 -3.52 -5.60
N ILE A 41 3.27 -3.44 -4.27
CA ILE A 41 3.52 -2.16 -3.58
C ILE A 41 4.79 -2.35 -2.77
N ASP A 42 5.79 -1.50 -3.04
CA ASP A 42 7.07 -1.55 -2.34
C ASP A 42 7.67 -2.95 -2.35
N GLY A 43 7.49 -3.64 -3.48
CA GLY A 43 8.07 -4.96 -3.66
C GLY A 43 7.20 -6.12 -3.23
N GLU A 44 6.05 -5.85 -2.66
CA GLU A 44 5.21 -6.90 -2.12
C GLU A 44 3.92 -7.03 -2.92
N ARG A 45 3.58 -8.25 -3.32
CA ARG A 45 2.36 -8.47 -4.10
C ARG A 45 1.15 -8.27 -3.20
N VAL A 46 0.22 -7.46 -3.66
CA VAL A 46 -0.97 -7.17 -2.86
C VAL A 46 -2.25 -7.71 -3.49
N GLY A 47 -2.26 -7.99 -4.78
CA GLY A 47 -3.44 -8.55 -5.42
C GLY A 47 -3.47 -8.24 -6.90
N LEU A 48 -4.64 -8.32 -7.48
CA LEU A 48 -4.83 -8.02 -8.90
C LEU A 48 -5.38 -6.60 -9.02
N ALA A 49 -5.11 -5.97 -10.16
CA ALA A 49 -5.56 -4.61 -10.37
C ALA A 49 -7.07 -4.47 -10.22
N ALA A 50 -7.82 -5.45 -10.72
CA ALA A 50 -9.28 -5.39 -10.64
C ALA A 50 -9.77 -5.32 -9.20
N ASP A 51 -9.02 -5.86 -8.26
CA ASP A 51 -9.43 -5.85 -6.86
C ASP A 51 -9.46 -4.45 -6.28
N PHE A 52 -8.70 -3.53 -6.87
CA PHE A 52 -8.51 -2.21 -6.29
C PHE A 52 -9.16 -1.09 -7.10
N GLU A 53 -10.04 -1.44 -7.98
CA GLU A 53 -10.72 -0.41 -8.74
C GLU A 53 -11.78 0.27 -7.90
N ARG A 54 -12.41 -0.47 -7.01
CA ARG A 54 -13.44 0.08 -6.13
C ARG A 54 -13.04 0.07 -4.66
N ASP A 55 -12.17 -0.88 -4.30
CA ASP A 55 -11.70 -0.98 -2.92
C ASP A 55 -10.25 -0.55 -2.90
N PRO A 56 -9.96 0.61 -2.34
CA PRO A 56 -8.59 1.13 -2.43
C PRO A 56 -7.62 0.37 -1.55
N ILE A 57 -6.36 0.47 -1.92
CA ILE A 57 -5.28 -0.03 -1.08
C ILE A 57 -4.99 1.07 -0.07
N GLU A 58 -5.06 0.73 1.20
CA GLU A 58 -4.75 1.68 2.24
C GLU A 58 -3.25 1.67 2.47
N LEU A 59 -2.60 2.81 2.31
CA LEU A 59 -1.16 2.92 2.39
C LEU A 59 -0.79 4.04 3.34
N ARG A 60 0.33 3.89 4.03
CA ARG A 60 0.84 4.95 4.84
C ARG A 60 1.14 6.14 3.90
N SER A 61 0.84 7.34 4.33
CA SER A 61 1.10 8.50 3.47
C SER A 61 2.58 8.59 3.15
N GLY A 62 2.88 8.99 1.92
CA GLY A 62 4.25 9.07 1.44
C GLY A 62 4.35 8.50 0.05
N THR A 63 5.59 8.32 -0.39
CA THR A 63 5.85 7.80 -1.72
C THR A 63 6.02 6.29 -1.68
N HIS A 64 5.33 5.61 -2.59
CA HIS A 64 5.39 4.15 -2.67
C HIS A 64 5.74 3.76 -4.09
N ARG A 65 6.48 2.67 -4.22
CA ARG A 65 6.76 2.14 -5.55
C ARG A 65 5.64 1.18 -5.92
N VAL A 66 4.97 1.48 -7.01
CA VAL A 66 3.86 0.68 -7.49
C VAL A 66 4.27 0.00 -8.78
N GLU A 67 4.15 -1.31 -8.80
CA GLU A 67 4.52 -2.08 -9.97
C GLU A 67 3.33 -2.89 -10.41
N ILE A 68 3.00 -2.82 -11.70
CA ILE A 68 1.88 -3.56 -12.29
C ILE A 68 2.47 -4.50 -13.32
N ARG A 69 2.20 -5.79 -13.19
CA ARG A 69 2.80 -6.82 -14.04
C ARG A 69 1.79 -7.81 -14.56
N LYS A 70 2.02 -8.26 -15.79
CA LYS A 70 1.26 -9.35 -16.36
C LYS A 70 2.17 -10.06 -17.35
N PRO A 71 2.17 -11.41 -17.35
CA PRO A 71 2.98 -12.15 -18.32
C PRO A 71 2.65 -11.71 -19.74
N GLY A 72 3.68 -11.51 -20.55
CA GLY A 72 3.48 -11.07 -21.92
C GLY A 72 3.38 -9.57 -22.08
N TYR A 73 3.49 -8.82 -20.99
CA TYR A 73 3.40 -7.37 -21.03
C TYR A 73 4.63 -6.76 -20.37
N LEU A 74 4.94 -5.56 -20.73
CA LEU A 74 6.00 -4.82 -20.08
C LEU A 74 5.47 -4.33 -18.74
N ALA A 75 6.26 -4.50 -17.69
CA ALA A 75 5.84 -4.05 -16.37
C ALA A 75 5.83 -2.54 -16.29
N ASP A 76 4.86 -1.99 -15.59
CA ASP A 76 4.80 -0.55 -15.34
C ASP A 76 5.25 -0.33 -13.90
N VAL A 77 6.30 0.44 -13.72
CA VAL A 77 6.87 0.69 -12.40
C VAL A 77 6.96 2.19 -12.23
N ARG A 78 6.36 2.69 -11.18
CA ARG A 78 6.43 4.12 -10.92
C ARG A 78 6.32 4.41 -9.44
N ASP A 79 6.81 5.56 -9.04
CA ASP A 79 6.69 6.01 -7.67
C ASP A 79 5.45 6.89 -7.60
N VAL A 80 4.61 6.60 -6.62
CA VAL A 80 3.34 7.30 -6.47
C VAL A 80 3.28 7.90 -5.09
N PHE A 81 2.96 9.17 -5.01
CA PHE A 81 2.80 9.81 -3.72
C PHE A 81 1.35 9.72 -3.29
N VAL A 82 1.13 9.17 -2.10
CA VAL A 82 -0.20 9.04 -1.54
C VAL A 82 -0.27 9.99 -0.36
N GLY A 83 -1.14 10.98 -0.48
CA GLY A 83 -1.23 11.99 0.56
C GLY A 83 -2.04 11.50 1.75
N ASN A 84 -1.85 12.18 2.86
CA ASN A 84 -2.54 11.85 4.08
C ASN A 84 -4.05 12.04 3.89
N GLN A 85 -4.82 11.01 4.16
CA GLN A 85 -6.27 11.05 4.03
C GLN A 85 -6.76 11.37 2.63
N SER A 86 -5.92 11.19 1.63
CA SER A 86 -6.30 11.51 0.26
C SER A 86 -6.62 10.25 -0.51
N ARG A 87 -7.31 10.42 -1.63
CA ARG A 87 -7.65 9.33 -2.53
C ARG A 87 -6.95 9.59 -3.85
N HIS A 88 -6.23 8.61 -4.32
CA HIS A 88 -5.48 8.75 -5.54
C HIS A 88 -5.82 7.56 -6.46
N THR A 89 -6.07 7.83 -7.72
CA THR A 89 -6.34 6.78 -8.68
C THR A 89 -5.19 6.68 -9.66
N LEU A 90 -4.63 5.50 -9.79
CA LEU A 90 -3.54 5.24 -10.72
C LEU A 90 -4.11 4.51 -11.92
N LYS A 91 -4.00 5.12 -13.08
CA LYS A 91 -4.48 4.50 -14.32
C LYS A 91 -3.29 4.01 -15.11
N VAL A 92 -3.34 2.76 -15.53
CA VAL A 92 -2.22 2.13 -16.20
C VAL A 92 -2.73 1.32 -17.39
N ASN A 93 -2.09 1.52 -18.54
CA ASN A 93 -2.32 0.67 -19.69
C ASN A 93 -1.03 -0.04 -19.99
N LEU A 94 -0.98 -1.33 -19.75
CA LEU A 94 0.23 -2.10 -19.99
C LEU A 94 0.40 -2.32 -21.49
N LYS A 95 1.64 -2.34 -21.91
CA LYS A 95 1.97 -2.57 -23.31
C LYS A 95 2.49 -3.96 -23.47
N LYS A 96 2.09 -4.61 -24.55
CA LYS A 96 2.56 -5.95 -24.81
C LYS A 96 4.05 -5.95 -25.07
N ALA A 97 4.70 -6.96 -24.52
CA ALA A 97 6.12 -7.17 -24.79
C ALA A 97 6.22 -7.81 -26.16
N GLN A 98 7.31 -7.49 -26.87
CA GLN A 98 7.49 -8.01 -28.21
C GLN A 98 8.13 -9.40 -28.18
#